data_d2a8e15a709178154e7b443769adfe65
#
_entry.id   d2a8e15a709178154e7b443769adfe65
#
_cell.length_a   1.000
_cell.length_b   1.000
_cell.length_c   1.000
_cell.angle_alpha   90.00
_cell.angle_beta   90.00
_cell.angle_gamma   90.00
#
_symmetry.space_group_name_H-M   'P 1'
#
loop_
_entity.id
_entity.type
_entity.pdbx_description
1 polymer ?
#
loop_
_entity_poly.entity_id
_entity_poly.type
_entity_poly.pdbx_seq_one_letter_code
_entity_poly.pdbx_strand_id
1 'polypeptide(L)'
;LHADLLPHDRAVGSNRDFLALRHDHNLTRGWTGRLNVQRASDDNYFRDLSTRVVDTSTTNLPRDGELRYGNENWIFSTRVLSYQTLQDPDPTKRIEIPYRLRPQLLLLGNKPGYYGADLNLESELTQFDHPSKTNGQRLLIYPSLSYPMANNFSFVTPKLGYHYTRYKLTDNFSGDSQLTRGMPIFSVDSGL
;
A
#
# COMPACT_ATOMS: atom_id res chain seq x y z
N LEU A 1 21.58 0.51 5.67
CA LEU A 1 21.98 -0.78 5.08
C LEU A 1 22.43 -1.73 6.18
N HIS A 2 21.90 -2.92 6.20
CA HIS A 2 22.34 -4.03 7.04
C HIS A 2 22.58 -5.23 6.13
N ALA A 3 23.70 -5.91 6.30
CA ALA A 3 24.04 -7.08 5.52
C ALA A 3 24.77 -8.08 6.42
N ASP A 4 24.27 -9.30 6.44
CA ASP A 4 24.87 -10.43 7.14
C ASP A 4 25.32 -11.46 6.09
N LEU A 5 26.49 -12.03 6.28
CA LEU A 5 27.01 -13.08 5.43
C LEU A 5 27.62 -14.17 6.30
N LEU A 6 27.13 -15.38 6.16
CA LEU A 6 27.68 -16.58 6.77
C LEU A 6 28.21 -17.49 5.65
N PRO A 7 29.52 -17.42 5.35
CA PRO A 7 30.13 -18.30 4.37
C PRO A 7 30.15 -19.72 4.91
N HIS A 8 29.73 -20.66 4.05
CA HIS A 8 29.84 -22.10 4.28
C HIS A 8 29.23 -22.55 5.64
N ASP A 9 27.94 -22.26 5.85
CA ASP A 9 27.22 -22.77 7.01
C ASP A 9 27.27 -24.30 7.03
N ARG A 10 27.91 -24.86 8.06
CA ARG A 10 28.10 -26.31 8.20
C ARG A 10 26.80 -27.08 8.39
N ALA A 11 25.74 -26.42 8.91
CA ALA A 11 24.45 -27.04 9.14
C ALA A 11 23.66 -27.27 7.83
N VAL A 12 23.84 -26.35 6.85
CA VAL A 12 23.10 -26.35 5.57
C VAL A 12 24.01 -26.71 4.39
N GLY A 13 25.33 -26.61 4.53
CA GLY A 13 26.31 -26.89 3.50
C GLY A 13 26.39 -25.82 2.39
N SER A 14 25.84 -24.62 2.61
CA SER A 14 25.80 -23.52 1.65
C SER A 14 26.08 -22.17 2.31
N ASN A 15 26.32 -21.14 1.50
CA ASN A 15 26.41 -19.77 2.00
C ASN A 15 25.03 -19.26 2.36
N ARG A 16 24.92 -18.53 3.47
CA ARG A 16 23.69 -17.87 3.89
C ARG A 16 23.90 -16.37 4.00
N ASP A 17 22.94 -15.60 3.52
CA ASP A 17 23.00 -14.14 3.53
C ASP A 17 21.65 -13.51 3.87
N PHE A 18 21.72 -12.35 4.49
CA PHE A 18 20.59 -11.46 4.67
C PHE A 18 20.99 -10.04 4.28
N LEU A 19 20.13 -9.38 3.53
CA LEU A 19 20.29 -7.99 3.12
C LEU A 19 19.03 -7.21 3.51
N ALA A 20 19.21 -6.09 4.21
CA ALA A 20 18.18 -5.09 4.45
C ALA A 20 18.68 -3.69 4.05
N LEU A 21 18.04 -3.09 3.08
CA LEU A 21 18.25 -1.72 2.65
C LEU A 21 17.01 -0.90 2.93
N ARG A 22 17.15 0.11 3.77
CA ARG A 22 16.15 1.16 3.94
C ARG A 22 16.76 2.51 3.58
N HIS A 23 16.06 3.24 2.73
CA HIS A 23 16.47 4.55 2.28
C HIS A 23 15.25 5.45 2.13
N ASP A 24 15.27 6.60 2.83
CA ASP A 24 14.28 7.66 2.73
C ASP A 24 15.00 8.92 2.27
N HIS A 25 14.53 9.56 1.22
CA HIS A 25 15.17 10.70 0.61
C HIS A 25 14.20 11.80 0.19
N ASN A 26 14.51 13.03 0.59
CA ASN A 26 13.84 14.23 0.09
C ASN A 26 14.54 14.68 -1.19
N LEU A 27 13.91 14.46 -2.33
CA LEU A 27 14.52 14.76 -3.63
C LEU A 27 14.51 16.25 -3.86
N THR A 28 13.58 16.97 -4.04
CA THR A 28 13.44 18.42 -4.12
C THR A 28 12.04 18.79 -4.63
N ARG A 29 11.60 20.04 -4.45
CA ARG A 29 10.35 20.55 -5.01
C ARG A 29 9.12 19.68 -4.71
N GLY A 30 9.02 19.16 -3.48
CA GLY A 30 7.88 18.36 -3.03
C GLY A 30 7.96 16.86 -3.35
N TRP A 31 9.06 16.39 -3.94
CA TRP A 31 9.27 14.96 -4.20
C TRP A 31 10.00 14.28 -3.04
N THR A 32 9.51 13.11 -2.66
CA THR A 32 10.15 12.20 -1.69
C THR A 32 10.21 10.79 -2.25
N GLY A 33 11.32 10.10 -1.99
CA GLY A 33 11.51 8.71 -2.37
C GLY A 33 11.71 7.84 -1.13
N ARG A 34 11.12 6.66 -1.10
CA ARG A 34 11.32 5.64 -0.07
C ARG A 34 11.62 4.30 -0.70
N LEU A 35 12.62 3.63 -0.18
CA LEU A 35 12.98 2.27 -0.55
C LEU A 35 13.15 1.43 0.71
N ASN A 36 12.52 0.25 0.75
CA ASN A 36 12.71 -0.74 1.79
C ASN A 36 12.77 -2.12 1.13
N VAL A 37 13.96 -2.66 1.01
CA VAL A 37 14.21 -3.93 0.35
C VAL A 37 14.89 -4.86 1.32
N GLN A 38 14.28 -6.01 1.55
CA GLN A 38 14.84 -7.08 2.37
C GLN A 38 14.89 -8.38 1.59
N ARG A 39 15.93 -9.18 1.82
CA ARG A 39 16.11 -10.48 1.22
C ARG A 39 16.89 -11.39 2.16
N ALA A 40 16.42 -12.61 2.32
CA ALA A 40 17.19 -13.70 2.94
C ALA A 40 17.51 -14.77 1.90
N SER A 41 18.62 -15.49 2.12
CA SER A 41 19.07 -16.58 1.25
C SER A 41 18.12 -17.76 1.21
N ASP A 42 17.46 -18.03 2.33
CA ASP A 42 16.60 -19.20 2.52
C ASP A 42 15.47 -18.92 3.53
N ASP A 43 14.48 -19.80 3.53
CA ASP A 43 13.27 -19.65 4.36
C ASP A 43 13.53 -19.85 5.86
N ASN A 44 14.60 -20.54 6.22
CA ASN A 44 14.92 -20.85 7.60
C ASN A 44 15.91 -19.86 8.24
N TYR A 45 16.36 -18.86 7.48
CA TYR A 45 17.41 -17.93 7.86
C TYR A 45 17.23 -17.38 9.28
N PHE A 46 16.09 -16.75 9.56
CA PHE A 46 15.84 -16.14 10.87
C PHE A 46 15.59 -17.16 11.98
N ARG A 47 14.97 -18.27 11.67
CA ARG A 47 14.72 -19.32 12.66
C ARG A 47 16.00 -19.94 13.18
N ASP A 48 16.97 -20.14 12.30
CA ASP A 48 18.22 -20.84 12.66
C ASP A 48 19.29 -19.88 13.20
N LEU A 49 19.31 -18.63 12.72
CA LEU A 49 20.42 -17.70 12.99
C LEU A 49 20.03 -16.52 13.88
N SER A 50 18.74 -16.23 14.11
CA SER A 50 18.36 -15.11 14.96
C SER A 50 18.22 -15.52 16.41
N THR A 51 18.73 -14.67 17.30
CA THR A 51 18.56 -14.79 18.76
C THR A 51 17.37 -13.97 19.27
N ARG A 52 16.74 -13.17 18.41
CA ARG A 52 15.62 -12.30 18.76
C ARG A 52 14.28 -12.92 18.37
N VAL A 53 13.34 -13.00 19.30
CA VAL A 53 11.99 -13.53 19.05
C VAL A 53 11.26 -12.77 17.94
N VAL A 54 11.46 -11.45 17.84
CA VAL A 54 10.84 -10.62 16.80
C VAL A 54 11.33 -11.03 15.40
N ASP A 55 12.60 -11.34 15.24
CA ASP A 55 13.18 -11.74 13.97
C ASP A 55 12.75 -13.16 13.58
N THR A 56 12.68 -14.08 14.55
CA THR A 56 12.22 -15.47 14.32
C THR A 56 10.76 -15.55 13.89
N SER A 57 9.95 -14.55 14.20
CA SER A 57 8.55 -14.44 13.75
C SER A 57 8.39 -13.69 12.41
N THR A 58 9.47 -13.15 11.84
CA THR A 58 9.43 -12.44 10.57
C THR A 58 9.26 -13.41 9.41
N THR A 59 8.10 -13.37 8.77
CA THR A 59 7.76 -14.27 7.67
C THR A 59 7.74 -13.58 6.30
N ASN A 60 7.50 -12.27 6.26
CA ASN A 60 7.37 -11.52 5.00
C ASN A 60 8.43 -10.40 4.95
N LEU A 61 9.40 -10.57 4.06
CA LEU A 61 10.46 -9.59 3.81
C LEU A 61 10.00 -8.64 2.69
N PRO A 62 9.80 -7.34 2.96
CA PRO A 62 9.29 -6.40 1.98
C PRO A 62 10.31 -6.07 0.90
N ARG A 63 9.81 -5.83 -0.30
CA ARG A 63 10.46 -5.17 -1.43
C ARG A 63 9.54 -4.05 -1.87
N ASP A 64 9.71 -2.89 -1.24
CA ASP A 64 8.82 -1.72 -1.30
C ASP A 64 9.59 -0.52 -1.83
N GLY A 65 9.08 0.08 -2.89
CA GLY A 65 9.57 1.33 -3.44
C GLY A 65 8.41 2.29 -3.65
N GLU A 66 8.55 3.51 -3.14
CA GLU A 66 7.56 4.56 -3.29
C GLU A 66 8.21 5.87 -3.72
N LEU A 67 7.59 6.53 -4.69
CA LEU A 67 7.88 7.90 -5.08
C LEU A 67 6.63 8.72 -4.83
N ARG A 68 6.76 9.82 -4.08
CA ARG A 68 5.66 10.70 -3.72
C ARG A 68 5.99 12.14 -4.09
N TYR A 69 4.99 12.82 -4.61
CA TYR A 69 4.98 14.26 -4.82
C TYR A 69 3.89 14.89 -3.95
N GLY A 70 4.17 16.02 -3.32
CA GLY A 70 3.19 16.78 -2.56
C GLY A 70 3.39 18.29 -2.73
N ASN A 71 2.28 18.99 -2.87
CA ASN A 71 2.20 20.45 -2.77
C ASN A 71 0.97 20.82 -1.91
N GLU A 72 0.60 22.12 -1.88
CA GLU A 72 -0.50 22.62 -1.05
C GLU A 72 -1.85 21.94 -1.32
N ASN A 73 -2.12 21.56 -2.59
CA ASN A 73 -3.42 21.06 -3.00
C ASN A 73 -3.40 19.59 -3.43
N TRP A 74 -2.23 19.03 -3.76
CA TRP A 74 -2.14 17.73 -4.40
C TRP A 74 -1.09 16.85 -3.74
N ILE A 75 -1.43 15.58 -3.60
CA ILE A 75 -0.51 14.52 -3.28
C ILE A 75 -0.65 13.45 -4.37
N PHE A 76 0.46 13.12 -5.01
CA PHE A 76 0.56 11.98 -5.91
C PHE A 76 1.57 10.99 -5.33
N SER A 77 1.27 9.70 -5.38
CA SER A 77 2.27 8.67 -5.11
C SER A 77 2.17 7.50 -6.07
N THR A 78 3.32 6.91 -6.36
CA THR A 78 3.43 5.63 -7.04
C THR A 78 4.22 4.68 -6.16
N ARG A 79 3.72 3.45 -6.02
CA ARG A 79 4.31 2.43 -5.15
C ARG A 79 4.36 1.09 -5.85
N VAL A 80 5.46 0.39 -5.68
CA VAL A 80 5.62 -1.02 -6.05
C VAL A 80 5.94 -1.80 -4.79
N LEU A 81 5.15 -2.82 -4.48
CA LEU A 81 5.29 -3.63 -3.28
C LEU A 81 5.22 -5.11 -3.62
N SER A 82 6.19 -5.85 -3.15
CA SER A 82 6.20 -7.31 -3.17
C SER A 82 6.89 -7.84 -1.92
N TYR A 83 6.81 -9.16 -1.71
CA TYR A 83 7.40 -9.80 -0.55
C TYR A 83 8.18 -11.04 -0.96
N GLN A 84 9.26 -11.31 -0.25
CA GLN A 84 9.77 -12.67 -0.10
C GLN A 84 9.11 -13.25 1.14
N THR A 85 8.25 -14.26 0.96
CA THR A 85 7.59 -14.96 2.07
C THR A 85 8.43 -16.17 2.43
N LEU A 86 8.95 -16.19 3.65
CA LEU A 86 9.72 -17.30 4.18
C LEU A 86 8.73 -18.38 4.63
N GLN A 87 8.81 -19.55 4.03
CA GLN A 87 7.88 -20.64 4.31
C GLN A 87 8.30 -21.46 5.53
N ASP A 88 7.32 -22.02 6.24
CA ASP A 88 7.59 -23.01 7.27
C ASP A 88 8.04 -24.32 6.60
N PRO A 89 9.05 -25.04 7.12
CA PRO A 89 9.45 -26.36 6.62
C PRO A 89 8.34 -27.40 6.77
N ASP A 90 7.43 -27.20 7.72
CA ASP A 90 6.25 -28.05 7.85
C ASP A 90 5.23 -27.68 6.75
N PRO A 91 4.98 -28.54 5.77
CA PRO A 91 4.05 -28.24 4.68
C PRO A 91 2.60 -28.02 5.12
N THR A 92 2.26 -28.39 6.37
CA THR A 92 0.93 -28.17 6.94
C THR A 92 0.76 -26.75 7.48
N LYS A 93 1.88 -26.03 7.71
CA LYS A 93 1.92 -24.66 8.23
C LYS A 93 2.31 -23.63 7.18
N ARG A 94 1.85 -23.81 5.94
CA ARG A 94 2.14 -22.88 4.86
C ARG A 94 1.72 -21.46 5.20
N ILE A 95 2.65 -20.53 5.04
CA ILE A 95 2.44 -19.10 5.23
C ILE A 95 1.82 -18.54 3.95
N GLU A 96 0.74 -17.81 4.11
CA GLU A 96 0.06 -17.18 2.99
C GLU A 96 0.92 -16.05 2.39
N ILE A 97 1.11 -16.10 1.06
CA ILE A 97 1.86 -15.07 0.34
C ILE A 97 0.96 -13.84 0.21
N PRO A 98 1.41 -12.63 0.58
CA PRO A 98 0.61 -11.42 0.38
C PRO A 98 0.50 -11.04 -1.10
N TYR A 99 -0.57 -10.30 -1.45
CA TYR A 99 -0.69 -9.68 -2.76
C TYR A 99 0.47 -8.72 -3.03
N ARG A 100 0.90 -8.69 -4.29
CA ARG A 100 1.85 -7.73 -4.82
C ARG A 100 1.11 -6.56 -5.43
N LEU A 101 1.65 -5.35 -5.30
CA LEU A 101 1.12 -4.13 -5.93
C LEU A 101 2.10 -3.71 -7.03
N ARG A 102 1.62 -3.64 -8.30
CA ARG A 102 2.49 -3.43 -9.47
C ARG A 102 1.82 -2.67 -10.62
N PRO A 103 1.73 -1.36 -10.59
CA PRO A 103 1.92 -0.43 -9.49
C PRO A 103 0.63 -0.15 -8.70
N GLN A 104 0.76 0.58 -7.60
CA GLN A 104 -0.30 1.35 -6.99
C GLN A 104 -0.04 2.83 -7.27
N LEU A 105 -1.00 3.54 -7.85
CA LEU A 105 -0.98 4.98 -8.07
C LEU A 105 -2.07 5.60 -7.19
N LEU A 106 -1.71 6.62 -6.43
CA LEU A 106 -2.61 7.38 -5.58
C LEU A 106 -2.57 8.85 -5.99
N LEU A 107 -3.73 9.47 -6.13
CA LEU A 107 -3.88 10.89 -6.33
C LEU A 107 -4.90 11.43 -5.32
N LEU A 108 -4.43 12.30 -4.43
CA LEU A 108 -5.27 13.05 -3.50
C LEU A 108 -5.26 14.52 -3.90
N GLY A 109 -6.43 15.11 -3.95
CA GLY A 109 -6.62 16.53 -4.18
C GLY A 109 -7.42 17.14 -3.03
N ASN A 110 -6.99 18.30 -2.55
CA ASN A 110 -7.73 19.09 -1.57
C ASN A 110 -7.60 20.56 -1.94
N LYS A 111 -8.72 21.22 -2.19
CA LYS A 111 -8.77 22.66 -2.45
C LYS A 111 -9.83 23.30 -1.55
N PRO A 112 -9.45 23.81 -0.38
CA PRO A 112 -10.36 24.48 0.53
C PRO A 112 -10.73 25.87 0.02
N GLY A 113 -11.93 26.32 0.38
CA GLY A 113 -12.39 27.69 0.17
C GLY A 113 -12.64 28.09 -1.28
N TYR A 114 -12.76 27.14 -2.22
CA TYR A 114 -13.05 27.46 -3.63
C TYR A 114 -14.51 27.92 -3.79
N TYR A 115 -14.71 29.22 -3.97
CA TYR A 115 -16.03 29.87 -3.93
C TYR A 115 -16.83 29.52 -2.66
N GLY A 116 -16.17 29.39 -1.50
CA GLY A 116 -16.79 29.02 -0.23
C GLY A 116 -16.98 27.52 -0.01
N ALA A 117 -16.62 26.70 -0.98
CA ALA A 117 -16.71 25.25 -0.86
C ALA A 117 -15.31 24.61 -0.75
N ASP A 118 -15.24 23.45 -0.12
CA ASP A 118 -14.05 22.62 -0.09
C ASP A 118 -14.20 21.47 -1.08
N LEU A 119 -13.26 21.38 -2.01
CA LEU A 119 -13.20 20.32 -3.01
C LEU A 119 -12.18 19.27 -2.61
N ASN A 120 -12.58 18.00 -2.62
CA ASN A 120 -11.70 16.88 -2.33
C ASN A 120 -11.80 15.83 -3.44
N LEU A 121 -10.67 15.23 -3.76
CA LEU A 121 -10.54 14.11 -4.68
C LEU A 121 -9.67 13.04 -4.03
N GLU A 122 -10.18 11.82 -3.99
CA GLU A 122 -9.39 10.62 -3.73
C GLU A 122 -9.48 9.71 -4.95
N SER A 123 -8.34 9.32 -5.50
CA SER A 123 -8.29 8.42 -6.64
C SER A 123 -7.15 7.44 -6.48
N GLU A 124 -7.42 6.17 -6.70
CA GLU A 124 -6.45 5.09 -6.63
C GLU A 124 -6.59 4.17 -7.84
N LEU A 125 -5.47 3.89 -8.50
CA LEU A 125 -5.35 2.81 -9.48
C LEU A 125 -4.33 1.81 -8.97
N THR A 126 -4.77 0.58 -8.71
CA THR A 126 -3.91 -0.49 -8.21
C THR A 126 -3.99 -1.69 -9.12
N GLN A 127 -2.84 -2.13 -9.61
CA GLN A 127 -2.68 -3.46 -10.16
C GLN A 127 -2.17 -4.40 -9.07
N PHE A 128 -2.92 -5.46 -8.82
CA PHE A 128 -2.58 -6.47 -7.82
C PHE A 128 -2.41 -7.84 -8.46
N ASP A 129 -1.39 -8.55 -8.04
CA ASP A 129 -1.13 -9.92 -8.48
C ASP A 129 -0.78 -10.85 -7.32
N HIS A 130 -1.19 -12.10 -7.46
CA HIS A 130 -0.95 -13.17 -6.51
C HIS A 130 -0.71 -14.49 -7.26
N PRO A 131 0.24 -15.35 -6.81
CA PRO A 131 0.59 -16.56 -7.55
C PRO A 131 -0.54 -17.62 -7.64
N SER A 132 -1.52 -17.57 -6.74
CA SER A 132 -2.58 -18.59 -6.64
C SER A 132 -3.99 -18.03 -6.38
N LYS A 133 -4.18 -16.72 -6.42
CA LYS A 133 -5.48 -16.06 -6.23
C LYS A 133 -5.82 -15.18 -7.43
N THR A 134 -7.04 -14.66 -7.46
CA THR A 134 -7.51 -13.75 -8.49
C THR A 134 -6.63 -12.51 -8.61
N ASN A 135 -6.17 -12.23 -9.81
CA ASN A 135 -5.38 -11.07 -10.17
C ASN A 135 -6.26 -9.97 -10.79
N GLY A 136 -5.76 -8.75 -10.88
CA GLY A 136 -6.53 -7.71 -11.54
C GLY A 136 -6.07 -6.29 -11.28
N GLN A 137 -6.94 -5.38 -11.68
CA GLN A 137 -6.81 -3.94 -11.48
C GLN A 137 -8.03 -3.40 -10.75
N ARG A 138 -7.80 -2.46 -9.84
CA ARG A 138 -8.83 -1.68 -9.16
C ARG A 138 -8.64 -0.20 -9.48
N LEU A 139 -9.68 0.43 -9.96
CA LEU A 139 -9.79 1.88 -10.06
C LEU A 139 -10.81 2.35 -9.02
N LEU A 140 -10.42 3.30 -8.17
CA LEU A 140 -11.28 4.01 -7.24
C LEU A 140 -11.20 5.51 -7.56
N ILE A 141 -12.36 6.18 -7.60
CA ILE A 141 -12.44 7.64 -7.74
C ILE A 141 -13.53 8.13 -6.79
N TYR A 142 -13.19 9.03 -5.90
CA TYR A 142 -14.11 9.64 -4.93
C TYR A 142 -13.95 11.16 -4.90
N PRO A 143 -14.57 11.89 -5.83
CA PRO A 143 -14.73 13.33 -5.69
C PRO A 143 -15.78 13.65 -4.61
N SER A 144 -15.53 14.69 -3.84
CA SER A 144 -16.50 15.22 -2.89
C SER A 144 -16.39 16.74 -2.76
N LEU A 145 -17.50 17.36 -2.47
CA LEU A 145 -17.64 18.78 -2.23
C LEU A 145 -18.33 18.97 -0.88
N SER A 146 -17.81 19.81 -0.03
CA SER A 146 -18.43 20.25 1.21
C SER A 146 -18.54 21.78 1.23
N TYR A 147 -19.60 22.29 1.87
CA TYR A 147 -19.84 23.71 1.97
C TYR A 147 -19.97 24.10 3.45
N PRO A 148 -18.84 24.50 4.10
CA PRO A 148 -18.87 24.86 5.51
C PRO A 148 -19.55 26.22 5.71
N MET A 149 -20.58 26.25 6.53
CA MET A 149 -21.28 27.44 6.98
C MET A 149 -21.16 27.52 8.50
N ALA A 150 -20.60 28.60 9.01
CA ALA A 150 -20.44 28.78 10.45
C ALA A 150 -20.73 30.22 10.87
N ASN A 151 -21.26 30.36 12.08
CA ASN A 151 -21.37 31.62 12.80
C ASN A 151 -20.80 31.45 14.22
N ASN A 152 -20.96 32.48 15.09
CA ASN A 152 -20.37 32.43 16.43
C ASN A 152 -20.97 31.37 17.37
N PHE A 153 -22.07 30.75 17.02
CA PHE A 153 -22.84 29.84 17.89
C PHE A 153 -23.07 28.46 17.26
N SER A 154 -22.96 28.34 15.94
CA SER A 154 -23.28 27.07 15.25
C SER A 154 -22.53 26.92 13.96
N PHE A 155 -22.39 25.69 13.53
CA PHE A 155 -21.91 25.37 12.20
C PHE A 155 -22.77 24.28 11.54
N VAL A 156 -22.82 24.32 10.22
CA VAL A 156 -23.42 23.28 9.36
C VAL A 156 -22.56 23.10 8.14
N THR A 157 -22.17 21.86 7.86
CA THR A 157 -21.33 21.51 6.71
C THR A 157 -21.99 20.37 5.94
N PRO A 158 -22.83 20.67 4.95
CA PRO A 158 -23.31 19.66 4.00
C PRO A 158 -22.14 19.19 3.14
N LYS A 159 -22.11 17.89 2.86
CA LYS A 159 -21.13 17.24 1.99
C LYS A 159 -21.84 16.34 0.99
N LEU A 160 -21.44 16.45 -0.28
CA LEU A 160 -21.86 15.58 -1.37
C LEU A 160 -20.64 14.92 -1.97
N GLY A 161 -20.71 13.62 -2.22
CA GLY A 161 -19.65 12.87 -2.88
C GLY A 161 -20.20 11.77 -3.76
N TYR A 162 -19.36 11.26 -4.64
CA TYR A 162 -19.66 10.10 -5.47
C TYR A 162 -18.53 9.11 -5.43
N HIS A 163 -18.75 7.95 -4.84
CA HIS A 163 -17.76 6.89 -4.74
C HIS A 163 -17.91 5.92 -5.93
N TYR A 164 -16.93 5.90 -6.82
CA TYR A 164 -16.89 5.01 -7.96
C TYR A 164 -15.75 4.02 -7.81
N THR A 165 -16.04 2.73 -7.97
CA THR A 165 -15.03 1.67 -7.98
C THR A 165 -15.27 0.74 -9.15
N ARG A 166 -14.20 0.42 -9.87
CA ARG A 166 -14.19 -0.56 -10.96
C ARG A 166 -13.07 -1.56 -10.74
N TYR A 167 -13.41 -2.83 -10.87
CA TYR A 167 -12.46 -3.94 -10.94
C TYR A 167 -12.41 -4.50 -12.35
N LYS A 168 -11.21 -4.85 -12.81
CA LYS A 168 -10.96 -5.69 -13.97
C LYS A 168 -10.12 -6.87 -13.48
N LEU A 169 -10.75 -8.03 -13.35
CA LEU A 169 -10.17 -9.24 -12.78
C LEU A 169 -9.64 -10.14 -13.89
N THR A 170 -8.50 -10.77 -13.63
CA THR A 170 -7.89 -11.82 -14.44
C THR A 170 -7.73 -13.05 -13.55
N ASP A 171 -7.76 -14.24 -14.16
CA ASP A 171 -7.68 -15.51 -13.45
C ASP A 171 -8.80 -15.69 -12.39
N ASN A 172 -9.98 -15.11 -12.71
CA ASN A 172 -11.16 -15.27 -11.87
C ASN A 172 -11.88 -16.58 -12.19
N PHE A 173 -11.78 -17.56 -11.30
CA PHE A 173 -12.34 -18.89 -11.49
C PHE A 173 -13.86 -18.99 -11.23
N SER A 174 -14.51 -17.94 -10.74
CA SER A 174 -15.87 -18.07 -10.20
C SER A 174 -16.79 -16.86 -10.41
N GLY A 175 -16.58 -15.99 -11.43
CA GLY A 175 -17.48 -14.86 -11.60
C GLY A 175 -17.11 -13.89 -12.71
N ASP A 176 -17.78 -12.73 -12.72
CA ASP A 176 -17.57 -11.68 -13.70
C ASP A 176 -16.15 -11.12 -13.65
N SER A 177 -15.55 -10.97 -14.82
CA SER A 177 -14.22 -10.35 -14.95
C SER A 177 -14.22 -8.83 -14.77
N GLN A 178 -15.38 -8.20 -14.78
CA GLN A 178 -15.54 -6.76 -14.60
C GLN A 178 -16.65 -6.48 -13.59
N LEU A 179 -16.31 -5.79 -12.53
CA LEU A 179 -17.25 -5.36 -11.50
C LEU A 179 -17.16 -3.84 -11.37
N THR A 180 -18.33 -3.20 -11.37
CA THR A 180 -18.43 -1.74 -11.24
C THR A 180 -19.45 -1.39 -10.17
N ARG A 181 -19.09 -0.45 -9.29
CA ARG A 181 -19.97 0.08 -8.26
C ARG A 181 -19.88 1.60 -8.25
N GLY A 182 -21.02 2.26 -8.33
CA GLY A 182 -21.17 3.69 -8.13
C GLY A 182 -22.13 3.96 -6.98
N MET A 183 -21.78 4.88 -6.08
CA MET A 183 -22.61 5.22 -4.92
C MET A 183 -22.52 6.71 -4.61
N PRO A 184 -23.63 7.47 -4.71
CA PRO A 184 -23.70 8.82 -4.16
C PRO A 184 -23.66 8.77 -2.63
N ILE A 185 -22.96 9.73 -2.04
CA ILE A 185 -22.81 9.87 -0.59
C ILE A 185 -23.22 11.30 -0.24
N PHE A 186 -24.15 11.42 0.68
CA PHE A 186 -24.56 12.69 1.26
C PHE A 186 -24.43 12.63 2.78
N SER A 187 -23.85 13.67 3.37
CA SER A 187 -23.79 13.83 4.81
C SER A 187 -23.91 15.30 5.21
N VAL A 188 -24.34 15.55 6.42
CA VAL A 188 -24.38 16.87 7.05
C VAL A 188 -23.71 16.75 8.41
N ASP A 189 -22.69 17.55 8.63
CA ASP A 189 -22.07 17.73 9.93
C ASP A 189 -22.54 19.05 10.52
N SER A 190 -22.95 19.07 11.79
CA SER A 190 -23.48 20.27 12.44
C SER A 190 -23.22 20.24 13.95
N GLY A 191 -23.06 21.42 14.53
CA GLY A 191 -22.85 21.59 15.96
C GLY A 191 -23.22 23.00 16.45
N LEU A 192 -23.33 23.12 17.78
CA LEU A 192 -23.61 24.35 18.54
C LEU A 192 -22.43 24.67 19.44
#